data_c0eb7ed7edb460360c75cdb5b92d0883
#
_entry.id   c0eb7ed7edb460360c75cdb5b92d0883
#
_cell.length_a   1.000
_cell.length_b   1.000
_cell.length_c   1.000
_cell.angle_alpha   90.00
_cell.angle_beta   90.00
_cell.angle_gamma   90.00
#
_symmetry.space_group_name_H-M   'P 1'
#
loop_
_entity.id
_entity.type
_entity.pdbx_description
1 polymer ?
#
loop_
_entity_poly.entity_id
_entity_poly.type
_entity_poly.pdbx_seq_one_letter_code
_entity_poly.pdbx_strand_id
1 'polypeptide(L)'
;IVPAVRGKEISRPLDDIEREVAELAANGVTEVTLLGQNVNSYGRDLSLAERREGADVRPSPRFAELLRRVGAVEGIRRVRYTSPHPKDMRIDVLEAMAQTPAVCEHLHYPLQSGSDRVLSLMHRGYTGARYLERLADARRLMPDLAVTTDIIVGFPGETEDDFVRTLEVAAAADFDSTYTFIFSPREGTEAATMVESFVDPAVVADRFERLRTVVERSALLRHQARVGRTEEIVVEGPSKRDPSVFTGRTRQNKLVHFSPASPLRAGTYASVEIVRAAPHFLQGELREVLAEPSHRIRIPVASA
;
A
#
# COMPACT_ATOMS: atom_id res chain seq x y z
N ILE A 1 -16.25 1.47 -13.35
CA ILE A 1 -16.76 2.84 -13.14
C ILE A 1 -15.67 3.92 -13.21
N VAL A 2 -14.44 3.60 -12.74
CA VAL A 2 -13.33 4.58 -12.67
C VAL A 2 -13.04 5.30 -14.00
N PRO A 3 -12.89 4.62 -15.16
CA PRO A 3 -12.66 5.30 -16.43
C PRO A 3 -13.80 6.23 -16.84
N ALA A 4 -15.05 5.89 -16.49
CA ALA A 4 -16.22 6.72 -16.79
C ALA A 4 -16.28 7.99 -15.94
N VAL A 5 -15.75 7.93 -14.71
CA VAL A 5 -15.80 9.05 -13.74
C VAL A 5 -14.55 9.92 -13.81
N ARG A 6 -13.37 9.33 -14.07
CA ARG A 6 -12.08 10.03 -14.03
C ARG A 6 -11.42 10.25 -15.39
N GLY A 7 -12.02 9.71 -16.47
CA GLY A 7 -11.49 9.82 -17.83
C GLY A 7 -10.26 8.93 -18.07
N LYS A 8 -9.49 9.30 -19.10
CA LYS A 8 -8.27 8.56 -19.48
C LYS A 8 -7.15 8.80 -18.47
N GLU A 9 -6.36 7.78 -18.22
CA GLU A 9 -5.12 7.91 -17.46
C GLU A 9 -4.15 8.82 -18.22
N ILE A 10 -3.63 9.82 -17.53
CA ILE A 10 -2.62 10.76 -18.05
C ILE A 10 -1.49 10.81 -17.05
N SER A 11 -0.30 10.40 -17.48
CA SER A 11 0.92 10.47 -16.70
C SER A 11 1.54 11.85 -16.81
N ARG A 12 1.93 12.45 -15.70
CA ARG A 12 2.74 13.68 -15.70
C ARG A 12 4.15 13.35 -16.18
N PRO A 13 4.85 14.28 -16.86
CA PRO A 13 6.24 14.11 -17.24
C PRO A 13 7.12 13.81 -16.00
N LEU A 14 8.09 12.94 -16.17
CA LEU A 14 8.97 12.47 -15.10
C LEU A 14 9.77 13.61 -14.47
N ASP A 15 10.30 14.50 -15.32
CA ASP A 15 11.08 15.67 -14.89
C ASP A 15 10.23 16.67 -14.06
N ASP A 16 8.93 16.76 -14.35
CA ASP A 16 8.02 17.64 -13.60
C ASP A 16 7.76 17.10 -12.20
N ILE A 17 7.62 15.78 -12.07
CA ILE A 17 7.44 15.12 -10.76
C ILE A 17 8.72 15.25 -9.93
N GLU A 18 9.88 14.99 -10.53
CA GLU A 18 11.16 15.11 -9.83
C GLU A 18 11.41 16.54 -9.37
N ARG A 19 11.16 17.55 -10.20
CA ARG A 19 11.27 18.96 -9.84
C ARG A 19 10.36 19.34 -8.68
N GLU A 20 9.09 18.93 -8.71
CA GLU A 20 8.15 19.16 -7.61
C GLU A 20 8.64 18.51 -6.31
N VAL A 21 9.13 17.27 -6.36
CA VAL A 21 9.68 16.60 -5.19
C VAL A 21 10.92 17.29 -4.67
N ALA A 22 11.80 17.80 -5.54
CA ALA A 22 12.97 18.58 -5.14
C ALA A 22 12.57 19.90 -4.46
N GLU A 23 11.56 20.61 -4.98
CA GLU A 23 11.02 21.81 -4.35
C GLU A 23 10.40 21.51 -2.97
N LEU A 24 9.66 20.40 -2.83
CA LEU A 24 9.13 19.95 -1.55
C LEU A 24 10.26 19.62 -0.55
N ALA A 25 11.30 18.92 -1.00
CA ALA A 25 12.46 18.59 -0.17
C ALA A 25 13.21 19.84 0.30
N ALA A 26 13.42 20.82 -0.58
CA ALA A 26 14.01 22.11 -0.24
C ALA A 26 13.22 22.88 0.83
N ASN A 27 11.89 22.64 0.89
CA ASN A 27 11.00 23.18 1.93
C ASN A 27 10.89 22.29 3.18
N GLY A 28 11.73 21.25 3.30
CA GLY A 28 11.83 20.39 4.48
C GLY A 28 10.86 19.19 4.50
N VAL A 29 10.23 18.85 3.37
CA VAL A 29 9.46 17.60 3.23
C VAL A 29 10.44 16.45 3.10
N THR A 30 10.26 15.41 3.92
CA THR A 30 11.17 14.26 3.98
C THR A 30 10.49 12.94 3.58
N GLU A 31 9.17 12.90 3.53
CA GLU A 31 8.39 11.74 3.06
C GLU A 31 7.38 12.19 2.01
N VAL A 32 7.33 11.47 0.89
CA VAL A 32 6.36 11.68 -0.20
C VAL A 32 5.61 10.39 -0.50
N THR A 33 4.34 10.54 -0.90
CA THR A 33 3.53 9.41 -1.37
C THR A 33 3.08 9.65 -2.80
N LEU A 34 3.49 8.76 -3.70
CA LEU A 34 3.07 8.79 -5.11
C LEU A 34 1.66 8.23 -5.23
N LEU A 35 0.76 9.00 -5.82
CA LEU A 35 -0.65 8.67 -5.99
C LEU A 35 -1.00 8.44 -7.45
N GLY A 36 -1.85 7.44 -7.71
CA GLY A 36 -2.39 7.16 -9.03
C GLY A 36 -3.54 6.15 -8.96
N GLN A 37 -4.32 6.02 -10.05
CA GLN A 37 -5.41 5.01 -10.13
C GLN A 37 -4.86 3.59 -10.31
N ASN A 38 -3.79 3.46 -11.09
CA ASN A 38 -2.98 2.27 -11.31
C ASN A 38 -1.54 2.76 -11.40
N VAL A 39 -0.95 3.06 -10.24
CA VAL A 39 0.33 3.78 -10.17
C VAL A 39 1.46 3.07 -10.91
N ASN A 40 1.45 1.75 -10.93
CA ASN A 40 2.49 0.96 -11.60
C ASN A 40 2.29 0.81 -13.13
N SER A 41 1.23 1.42 -13.70
CA SER A 41 1.10 1.66 -15.15
C SER A 41 1.70 3.00 -15.60
N TYR A 42 2.16 3.85 -14.68
CA TYR A 42 2.71 5.18 -14.93
C TYR A 42 3.69 5.19 -16.11
N GLY A 43 3.54 6.19 -16.97
CA GLY A 43 4.42 6.44 -18.12
C GLY A 43 4.16 5.54 -19.35
N ARG A 44 3.17 4.65 -19.31
CA ARG A 44 2.79 3.84 -20.48
C ARG A 44 2.27 4.72 -21.62
N ASP A 45 1.47 5.72 -21.29
CA ASP A 45 0.95 6.72 -22.23
C ASP A 45 2.05 7.61 -22.80
N LEU A 46 3.03 8.02 -21.98
CA LEU A 46 4.19 8.79 -22.40
C LEU A 46 5.03 8.01 -23.43
N SER A 47 5.36 6.74 -23.13
CA SER A 47 6.13 5.90 -24.05
C SER A 47 5.37 5.57 -25.35
N LEU A 48 4.03 5.53 -25.31
CA LEU A 48 3.19 5.42 -26.50
C LEU A 48 3.21 6.70 -27.34
N ALA A 49 3.22 7.87 -26.72
CA ALA A 49 3.32 9.16 -27.41
C ALA A 49 4.68 9.30 -28.10
N GLU A 50 5.79 9.05 -27.41
CA GLU A 50 7.14 9.07 -27.96
C GLU A 50 7.29 8.14 -29.18
N ARG A 51 6.72 6.95 -29.12
CA ARG A 51 6.72 6.02 -30.27
C ARG A 51 5.94 6.57 -31.46
N ARG A 52 4.83 7.25 -31.23
CA ARG A 52 4.03 7.88 -32.30
C ARG A 52 4.77 9.05 -32.96
N GLU A 53 5.64 9.72 -32.22
CA GLU A 53 6.52 10.79 -32.69
C GLU A 53 7.79 10.27 -33.38
N GLY A 54 7.93 8.96 -33.51
CA GLY A 54 9.02 8.31 -34.27
C GLY A 54 10.18 7.82 -33.42
N ALA A 55 10.08 7.87 -32.09
CA ALA A 55 11.11 7.26 -31.23
C ALA A 55 11.08 5.73 -31.31
N ASP A 56 12.24 5.09 -31.42
CA ASP A 56 12.38 3.63 -31.38
C ASP A 56 12.32 3.12 -29.93
N VAL A 57 11.16 3.29 -29.30
CA VAL A 57 10.89 2.86 -27.93
C VAL A 57 9.78 1.81 -27.89
N ARG A 58 9.97 0.77 -27.08
CA ARG A 58 8.91 -0.18 -26.76
C ARG A 58 8.02 0.44 -25.69
N PRO A 59 6.70 0.63 -25.96
CA PRO A 59 5.79 1.18 -24.96
C PRO A 59 5.77 0.31 -23.70
N SER A 60 6.16 0.90 -22.58
CA SER A 60 6.22 0.21 -21.28
C SER A 60 5.99 1.21 -20.13
N PRO A 61 5.47 0.74 -18.99
CA PRO A 61 5.42 1.56 -17.78
C PRO A 61 6.83 2.00 -17.35
N ARG A 62 6.92 3.21 -16.79
CA ARG A 62 8.15 3.82 -16.27
C ARG A 62 8.14 4.00 -14.76
N PHE A 63 7.28 3.29 -14.06
CA PHE A 63 7.12 3.46 -12.61
C PHE A 63 8.41 3.10 -11.84
N ALA A 64 9.14 2.08 -12.27
CA ALA A 64 10.44 1.74 -11.71
C ALA A 64 11.47 2.88 -11.82
N GLU A 65 11.49 3.57 -12.97
CA GLU A 65 12.32 4.76 -13.18
C GLU A 65 11.90 5.91 -12.27
N LEU A 66 10.59 6.17 -12.17
CA LEU A 66 10.03 7.19 -11.28
C LEU A 66 10.44 6.95 -9.82
N LEU A 67 10.33 5.71 -9.32
CA LEU A 67 10.75 5.35 -7.96
C LEU A 67 12.23 5.68 -7.70
N ARG A 68 13.11 5.33 -8.66
CA ARG A 68 14.54 5.60 -8.54
C ARG A 68 14.83 7.10 -8.53
N ARG A 69 14.23 7.86 -9.45
CA ARG A 69 14.48 9.30 -9.56
C ARG A 69 13.96 10.06 -8.34
N VAL A 70 12.72 9.80 -7.93
CA VAL A 70 12.13 10.42 -6.73
C VAL A 70 12.90 10.03 -5.46
N GLY A 71 13.32 8.77 -5.37
CA GLY A 71 14.09 8.28 -4.22
C GLY A 71 15.53 8.78 -4.17
N ALA A 72 16.06 9.30 -5.28
CA ALA A 72 17.40 9.92 -5.35
C ALA A 72 17.39 11.42 -5.03
N VAL A 73 16.22 12.04 -4.88
CA VAL A 73 16.12 13.48 -4.54
C VAL A 73 16.71 13.73 -3.15
N GLU A 74 17.68 14.63 -3.06
CA GLU A 74 18.32 15.01 -1.81
C GLU A 74 17.29 15.56 -0.81
N GLY A 75 17.32 15.12 0.44
CA GLY A 75 16.38 15.49 1.49
C GLY A 75 15.17 14.56 1.61
N ILE A 76 14.84 13.75 0.60
CA ILE A 76 13.79 12.74 0.69
C ILE A 76 14.34 11.49 1.39
N ARG A 77 13.74 11.15 2.51
CA ARG A 77 14.09 9.96 3.32
C ARG A 77 13.16 8.79 3.08
N ARG A 78 11.89 9.06 2.71
CA ARG A 78 10.87 8.03 2.49
C ARG A 78 10.03 8.32 1.26
N VAL A 79 9.90 7.32 0.41
CA VAL A 79 8.99 7.30 -0.74
C VAL A 79 8.00 6.17 -0.55
N ARG A 80 6.72 6.49 -0.61
CA ARG A 80 5.61 5.53 -0.60
C ARG A 80 4.79 5.67 -1.87
N TYR A 81 3.97 4.69 -2.14
CA TYR A 81 2.99 4.77 -3.20
C TYR A 81 1.74 3.97 -2.86
N THR A 82 0.63 4.29 -3.50
CA THR A 82 -0.67 3.62 -3.30
C THR A 82 -1.25 3.16 -4.62
N SER A 83 -2.25 2.27 -4.53
CA SER A 83 -3.03 1.79 -5.67
C SER A 83 -2.23 1.10 -6.80
N PRO A 84 -1.21 0.28 -6.51
CA PRO A 84 -0.65 -0.57 -7.55
C PRO A 84 -1.66 -1.65 -7.94
N HIS A 85 -1.67 -2.04 -9.21
CA HIS A 85 -2.51 -3.12 -9.70
C HIS A 85 -1.69 -4.41 -9.87
N PRO A 86 -2.11 -5.57 -9.33
CA PRO A 86 -1.37 -6.83 -9.40
C PRO A 86 -1.02 -7.29 -10.82
N LYS A 87 -1.92 -7.05 -11.78
CA LYS A 87 -1.69 -7.36 -13.20
C LYS A 87 -0.44 -6.67 -13.76
N ASP A 88 -0.20 -5.43 -13.35
CA ASP A 88 0.88 -4.58 -13.87
C ASP A 88 2.13 -4.58 -12.96
N MET A 89 2.14 -5.40 -11.88
CA MET A 89 3.32 -5.51 -11.03
C MET A 89 4.43 -6.29 -11.74
N ARG A 90 5.48 -5.57 -12.10
CA ARG A 90 6.65 -6.06 -12.83
C ARG A 90 7.82 -6.26 -11.89
N ILE A 91 8.75 -7.12 -12.30
CA ILE A 91 9.95 -7.39 -11.50
C ILE A 91 10.84 -6.14 -11.35
N ASP A 92 10.95 -5.30 -12.40
CA ASP A 92 11.72 -4.07 -12.37
C ASP A 92 11.23 -3.05 -11.35
N VAL A 93 9.92 -3.05 -11.03
CA VAL A 93 9.36 -2.23 -9.94
C VAL A 93 9.81 -2.76 -8.58
N LEU A 94 9.77 -4.07 -8.38
CA LEU A 94 10.24 -4.70 -7.13
C LEU A 94 11.75 -4.51 -6.93
N GLU A 95 12.54 -4.61 -8.01
CA GLU A 95 13.97 -4.31 -8.00
C GLU A 95 14.23 -2.83 -7.67
N ALA A 96 13.45 -1.90 -8.26
CA ALA A 96 13.57 -0.48 -7.94
C ALA A 96 13.26 -0.21 -6.46
N MET A 97 12.24 -0.86 -5.89
CA MET A 97 11.94 -0.77 -4.47
C MET A 97 13.11 -1.26 -3.61
N ALA A 98 13.67 -2.43 -3.94
CA ALA A 98 14.76 -3.05 -3.18
C ALA A 98 16.08 -2.26 -3.27
N GLN A 99 16.33 -1.62 -4.41
CA GLN A 99 17.59 -0.93 -4.71
C GLN A 99 17.61 0.55 -4.38
N THR A 100 16.44 1.16 -4.09
CA THR A 100 16.32 2.59 -3.81
C THR A 100 16.10 2.81 -2.32
N PRO A 101 17.12 3.22 -1.54
CA PRO A 101 17.04 3.27 -0.07
C PRO A 101 15.90 4.11 0.51
N ALA A 102 15.48 5.16 -0.21
CA ALA A 102 14.35 5.99 0.22
C ALA A 102 13.00 5.31 0.03
N VAL A 103 12.86 4.33 -0.88
CA VAL A 103 11.59 3.62 -1.07
C VAL A 103 11.35 2.69 0.13
N CYS A 104 10.18 2.85 0.75
CA CYS A 104 9.83 2.08 1.95
C CYS A 104 9.53 0.62 1.62
N GLU A 105 9.90 -0.29 2.52
CA GLU A 105 9.63 -1.72 2.44
C GLU A 105 8.17 -2.01 2.81
N HIS A 106 7.26 -1.38 2.08
CA HIS A 106 5.81 -1.54 2.22
C HIS A 106 5.16 -1.61 0.85
N LEU A 107 4.40 -2.67 0.61
CA LEU A 107 3.64 -2.88 -0.62
C LEU A 107 2.15 -3.07 -0.28
N HIS A 108 1.32 -2.11 -0.67
CA HIS A 108 -0.11 -2.36 -0.70
C HIS A 108 -0.45 -3.10 -2.00
N TYR A 109 -0.87 -4.35 -1.89
CA TYR A 109 -1.04 -5.25 -3.04
C TYR A 109 -2.43 -5.89 -3.01
N PRO A 110 -3.47 -5.23 -3.60
CA PRO A 110 -4.86 -5.63 -3.48
C PRO A 110 -5.14 -6.99 -4.13
N LEU A 111 -5.50 -8.00 -3.34
CA LEU A 111 -5.85 -9.35 -3.81
C LEU A 111 -7.28 -9.39 -4.39
N GLN A 112 -8.21 -8.71 -3.75
CA GLN A 112 -9.64 -8.68 -4.01
C GLN A 112 -10.36 -10.02 -3.74
N SER A 113 -9.91 -11.13 -4.32
CA SER A 113 -10.38 -12.50 -4.12
C SER A 113 -9.25 -13.48 -4.41
N GLY A 114 -9.26 -14.65 -3.78
CA GLY A 114 -8.35 -15.75 -4.08
C GLY A 114 -8.88 -16.70 -5.17
N SER A 115 -10.14 -16.55 -5.58
CA SER A 115 -10.74 -17.35 -6.64
C SER A 115 -10.50 -16.73 -8.01
N ASP A 116 -9.88 -17.47 -8.93
CA ASP A 116 -9.66 -17.04 -10.31
C ASP A 116 -10.97 -16.75 -11.04
N ARG A 117 -12.04 -17.48 -10.71
CA ARG A 117 -13.38 -17.28 -11.27
C ARG A 117 -13.95 -15.91 -10.82
N VAL A 118 -13.87 -15.61 -9.54
CA VAL A 118 -14.33 -14.31 -8.99
C VAL A 118 -13.46 -13.18 -9.50
N LEU A 119 -12.13 -13.33 -9.56
CA LEU A 119 -11.22 -12.36 -10.15
C LEU A 119 -11.57 -12.07 -11.62
N SER A 120 -11.94 -13.08 -12.39
CA SER A 120 -12.40 -12.92 -13.77
C SER A 120 -13.71 -12.11 -13.85
N LEU A 121 -14.68 -12.40 -12.99
CA LEU A 121 -15.93 -11.63 -12.88
C LEU A 121 -15.69 -10.17 -12.45
N MET A 122 -14.66 -9.92 -11.65
CA MET A 122 -14.22 -8.58 -11.27
C MET A 122 -13.35 -7.90 -12.34
N HIS A 123 -13.08 -8.53 -13.50
CA HIS A 123 -12.21 -8.06 -14.57
C HIS A 123 -10.77 -7.73 -14.12
N ARG A 124 -10.21 -8.51 -13.17
CA ARG A 124 -8.91 -8.20 -12.57
C ARG A 124 -7.70 -8.58 -13.44
N GLY A 125 -7.82 -9.58 -14.32
CA GLY A 125 -6.80 -9.97 -15.29
C GLY A 125 -5.52 -10.56 -14.69
N TYR A 126 -5.60 -11.15 -13.51
CA TYR A 126 -4.57 -11.99 -12.86
C TYR A 126 -5.23 -13.16 -12.14
N THR A 127 -4.42 -14.15 -11.76
CA THR A 127 -4.83 -15.33 -10.99
C THR A 127 -4.24 -15.32 -9.58
N GLY A 128 -4.83 -16.08 -8.64
CA GLY A 128 -4.29 -16.25 -7.30
C GLY A 128 -2.86 -16.83 -7.31
N ALA A 129 -2.59 -17.77 -8.21
CA ALA A 129 -1.24 -18.34 -8.38
C ALA A 129 -0.20 -17.29 -8.80
N ARG A 130 -0.53 -16.48 -9.83
CA ARG A 130 0.36 -15.40 -10.29
C ARG A 130 0.55 -14.31 -9.23
N TYR A 131 -0.48 -14.03 -8.44
CA TYR A 131 -0.41 -13.11 -7.32
C TYR A 131 0.61 -13.59 -6.28
N LEU A 132 0.52 -14.86 -5.85
CA LEU A 132 1.44 -15.46 -4.87
C LEU A 132 2.87 -15.56 -5.41
N GLU A 133 3.06 -15.92 -6.68
CA GLU A 133 4.37 -15.93 -7.34
C GLU A 133 5.05 -14.55 -7.26
N ARG A 134 4.33 -13.50 -7.64
CA ARG A 134 4.86 -12.13 -7.60
C ARG A 134 5.13 -11.65 -6.18
N LEU A 135 4.30 -12.06 -5.23
CA LEU A 135 4.52 -11.79 -3.81
C LEU A 135 5.78 -12.48 -3.28
N ALA A 136 6.03 -13.72 -3.69
CA ALA A 136 7.25 -14.45 -3.35
C ALA A 136 8.50 -13.75 -3.92
N ASP A 137 8.45 -13.27 -5.17
CA ASP A 137 9.52 -12.45 -5.76
C ASP A 137 9.80 -11.19 -4.93
N ALA A 138 8.75 -10.48 -4.53
CA ALA A 138 8.87 -9.27 -3.73
C ALA A 138 9.56 -9.54 -2.38
N ARG A 139 9.17 -10.61 -1.69
CA ARG A 139 9.78 -11.00 -0.40
C ARG A 139 11.21 -11.52 -0.54
N ARG A 140 11.53 -12.17 -1.66
CA ARG A 140 12.90 -12.60 -1.95
C ARG A 140 13.83 -11.41 -2.14
N LEU A 141 13.36 -10.35 -2.81
CA LEU A 141 14.13 -9.12 -3.02
C LEU A 141 14.18 -8.25 -1.76
N MET A 142 13.13 -8.25 -0.96
CA MET A 142 12.98 -7.43 0.24
C MET A 142 12.51 -8.31 1.41
N PRO A 143 13.42 -8.97 2.16
CA PRO A 143 13.05 -9.88 3.27
C PRO A 143 12.23 -9.23 4.37
N ASP A 144 12.39 -7.91 4.58
CA ASP A 144 11.65 -7.13 5.61
C ASP A 144 10.39 -6.43 5.04
N LEU A 145 9.93 -6.83 3.86
CA LEU A 145 8.74 -6.27 3.20
C LEU A 145 7.48 -6.55 4.02
N ALA A 146 6.74 -5.48 4.34
CA ALA A 146 5.36 -5.59 4.80
C ALA A 146 4.39 -5.50 3.63
N VAL A 147 3.40 -6.37 3.63
CA VAL A 147 2.38 -6.42 2.56
C VAL A 147 1.00 -6.22 3.15
N THR A 148 0.29 -5.23 2.62
CA THR A 148 -1.12 -4.98 2.94
C THR A 148 -1.98 -5.25 1.72
N THR A 149 -3.25 -5.58 1.94
CA THR A 149 -4.15 -5.97 0.85
C THR A 149 -5.58 -5.55 1.12
N ASP A 150 -6.39 -5.57 0.05
CA ASP A 150 -7.86 -5.47 0.08
C ASP A 150 -8.46 -6.80 -0.33
N ILE A 151 -9.50 -7.25 0.39
CA ILE A 151 -10.29 -8.44 0.05
C ILE A 151 -11.77 -8.08 0.14
N ILE A 152 -12.55 -8.49 -0.86
CA ILE A 152 -14.00 -8.30 -0.94
C ILE A 152 -14.67 -9.65 -0.72
N VAL A 153 -15.57 -9.72 0.25
CA VAL A 153 -16.38 -10.90 0.56
C VAL A 153 -17.80 -10.71 0.03
N GLY A 154 -18.41 -11.77 -0.48
CA GLY A 154 -19.80 -11.77 -0.95
C GLY A 154 -19.97 -11.08 -2.30
N PHE A 155 -18.98 -11.12 -3.17
CA PHE A 155 -19.13 -10.68 -4.56
C PHE A 155 -20.26 -11.50 -5.24
N PRO A 156 -21.10 -10.90 -6.11
CA PRO A 156 -22.20 -11.61 -6.75
C PRO A 156 -21.75 -12.91 -7.40
N GLY A 157 -22.43 -14.01 -7.04
CA GLY A 157 -22.13 -15.35 -7.52
C GLY A 157 -20.94 -16.04 -6.86
N GLU A 158 -20.31 -15.45 -5.81
CA GLU A 158 -19.27 -16.12 -5.03
C GLU A 158 -19.82 -17.37 -4.33
N THR A 159 -19.28 -18.54 -4.66
CA THR A 159 -19.64 -19.83 -4.01
C THR A 159 -18.81 -20.04 -2.74
N GLU A 160 -19.13 -21.09 -1.97
CA GLU A 160 -18.31 -21.46 -0.81
C GLU A 160 -16.90 -21.91 -1.24
N ASP A 161 -16.78 -22.64 -2.34
CA ASP A 161 -15.48 -23.06 -2.88
C ASP A 161 -14.62 -21.86 -3.28
N ASP A 162 -15.21 -20.80 -3.88
CA ASP A 162 -14.50 -19.56 -4.19
C ASP A 162 -13.99 -18.86 -2.94
N PHE A 163 -14.84 -18.83 -1.91
CA PHE A 163 -14.46 -18.22 -0.63
C PHE A 163 -13.35 -19.03 0.06
N VAL A 164 -13.43 -20.36 0.06
CA VAL A 164 -12.35 -21.23 0.59
C VAL A 164 -11.04 -20.95 -0.14
N ARG A 165 -11.05 -20.80 -1.47
CA ARG A 165 -9.86 -20.39 -2.23
C ARG A 165 -9.31 -19.02 -1.76
N THR A 166 -10.19 -18.09 -1.42
CA THR A 166 -9.78 -16.79 -0.89
C THR A 166 -9.08 -16.94 0.48
N LEU A 167 -9.60 -17.81 1.36
CA LEU A 167 -8.94 -18.12 2.64
C LEU A 167 -7.56 -18.77 2.43
N GLU A 168 -7.45 -19.73 1.51
CA GLU A 168 -6.18 -20.40 1.18
C GLU A 168 -5.12 -19.42 0.69
N VAL A 169 -5.48 -18.54 -0.25
CA VAL A 169 -4.56 -17.52 -0.78
C VAL A 169 -4.21 -16.50 0.28
N ALA A 170 -5.17 -16.06 1.09
CA ALA A 170 -4.91 -15.11 2.18
C ALA A 170 -3.96 -15.70 3.25
N ALA A 171 -4.14 -16.98 3.60
CA ALA A 171 -3.25 -17.68 4.54
C ALA A 171 -1.84 -17.86 3.95
N ALA A 172 -1.72 -18.25 2.67
CA ALA A 172 -0.44 -18.41 1.99
C ALA A 172 0.29 -17.08 1.79
N ALA A 173 -0.46 -16.00 1.55
CA ALA A 173 0.08 -14.66 1.39
C ALA A 173 0.63 -14.05 2.67
N ASP A 174 0.15 -14.48 3.84
CA ASP A 174 0.64 -14.06 5.17
C ASP A 174 0.79 -12.53 5.27
N PHE A 175 -0.35 -11.82 5.15
CA PHE A 175 -0.41 -10.36 5.10
C PHE A 175 -0.09 -9.70 6.44
N ASP A 176 0.55 -8.53 6.39
CA ASP A 176 0.81 -7.67 7.54
C ASP A 176 -0.44 -6.89 8.00
N SER A 177 -1.36 -6.62 7.08
CA SER A 177 -2.67 -6.04 7.36
C SER A 177 -3.60 -6.25 6.17
N THR A 178 -4.89 -6.40 6.43
CA THR A 178 -5.91 -6.60 5.40
C THR A 178 -7.09 -5.67 5.66
N TYR A 179 -7.52 -4.97 4.61
CA TYR A 179 -8.80 -4.27 4.60
C TYR A 179 -9.84 -5.22 3.99
N THR A 180 -10.71 -5.75 4.84
CA THR A 180 -11.79 -6.65 4.42
C THR A 180 -13.05 -5.84 4.20
N PHE A 181 -13.63 -5.97 3.01
CA PHE A 181 -14.86 -5.30 2.61
C PHE A 181 -15.96 -6.33 2.32
N ILE A 182 -17.18 -6.01 2.66
CA ILE A 182 -18.37 -6.68 2.16
C ILE A 182 -18.72 -6.03 0.82
N PHE A 183 -19.05 -6.86 -0.18
CA PHE A 183 -19.51 -6.34 -1.46
C PHE A 183 -20.68 -5.37 -1.25
N SER A 184 -20.57 -4.21 -1.88
CA SER A 184 -21.63 -3.21 -1.92
C SER A 184 -21.90 -2.81 -3.36
N PRO A 185 -23.12 -3.01 -3.89
CA PRO A 185 -23.45 -2.66 -5.25
C PRO A 185 -23.29 -1.15 -5.48
N ARG A 186 -22.65 -0.80 -6.58
CA ARG A 186 -22.49 0.60 -7.01
C ARG A 186 -23.23 0.81 -8.30
N GLU A 187 -24.15 1.75 -8.33
CA GLU A 187 -24.91 2.08 -9.52
C GLU A 187 -24.00 2.33 -10.73
N GLY A 188 -24.40 1.83 -11.90
CA GLY A 188 -23.63 1.92 -13.15
C GLY A 188 -22.53 0.88 -13.30
N THR A 189 -22.40 -0.09 -12.38
CA THR A 189 -21.48 -1.22 -12.53
C THR A 189 -22.24 -2.49 -12.94
N GLU A 190 -21.57 -3.36 -13.72
CA GLU A 190 -22.10 -4.68 -14.09
C GLU A 190 -22.47 -5.52 -12.84
N ALA A 191 -21.59 -5.52 -11.84
CA ALA A 191 -21.84 -6.26 -10.59
C ALA A 191 -23.12 -5.79 -9.86
N ALA A 192 -23.53 -4.52 -9.99
CA ALA A 192 -24.78 -4.04 -9.40
C ALA A 192 -26.03 -4.60 -10.10
N THR A 193 -25.93 -5.04 -11.35
CA THR A 193 -27.04 -5.65 -12.10
C THR A 193 -27.21 -7.14 -11.85
N MET A 194 -26.24 -7.79 -11.18
CA MET A 194 -26.25 -9.23 -10.88
C MET A 194 -27.11 -9.59 -9.67
N VAL A 195 -28.29 -8.97 -9.52
CA VAL A 195 -29.13 -9.04 -8.30
C VAL A 195 -29.48 -10.47 -7.91
N GLU A 196 -29.83 -11.32 -8.90
CA GLU A 196 -30.17 -12.74 -8.69
C GLU A 196 -28.98 -13.58 -8.16
N SER A 197 -27.76 -13.05 -8.26
CA SER A 197 -26.53 -13.71 -7.82
C SER A 197 -26.00 -13.15 -6.50
N PHE A 198 -26.72 -12.24 -5.84
CA PHE A 198 -26.26 -11.70 -4.57
C PHE A 198 -26.21 -12.80 -3.51
N VAL A 199 -25.11 -12.86 -2.78
CA VAL A 199 -24.91 -13.82 -1.71
C VAL A 199 -25.77 -13.43 -0.50
N ASP A 200 -26.38 -14.42 0.14
CA ASP A 200 -27.19 -14.20 1.35
C ASP A 200 -26.38 -13.44 2.42
N PRO A 201 -26.94 -12.38 3.03
CA PRO A 201 -26.23 -11.58 4.03
C PRO A 201 -25.71 -12.37 5.24
N ALA A 202 -26.40 -13.45 5.65
CA ALA A 202 -25.95 -14.30 6.76
C ALA A 202 -24.70 -15.10 6.35
N VAL A 203 -24.64 -15.59 5.10
CA VAL A 203 -23.47 -16.27 4.54
C VAL A 203 -22.29 -15.29 4.43
N VAL A 204 -22.56 -14.05 3.97
CA VAL A 204 -21.52 -13.01 3.88
C VAL A 204 -20.94 -12.67 5.25
N ALA A 205 -21.80 -12.57 6.28
CA ALA A 205 -21.35 -12.30 7.65
C ALA A 205 -20.47 -13.43 8.21
N ASP A 206 -20.85 -14.71 8.00
CA ASP A 206 -20.02 -15.87 8.38
C ASP A 206 -18.66 -15.84 7.67
N ARG A 207 -18.66 -15.65 6.35
CA ARG A 207 -17.43 -15.56 5.56
C ARG A 207 -16.53 -14.42 6.03
N PHE A 208 -17.10 -13.28 6.34
CA PHE A 208 -16.34 -12.12 6.84
C PHE A 208 -15.62 -12.47 8.15
N GLU A 209 -16.29 -13.12 9.12
CA GLU A 209 -15.68 -13.50 10.39
C GLU A 209 -14.58 -14.57 10.21
N ARG A 210 -14.81 -15.55 9.33
CA ARG A 210 -13.81 -16.56 9.02
C ARG A 210 -12.56 -15.95 8.38
N LEU A 211 -12.73 -15.04 7.41
CA LEU A 211 -11.61 -14.31 6.80
C LEU A 211 -10.90 -13.45 7.83
N ARG A 212 -11.64 -12.71 8.67
CA ARG A 212 -11.08 -11.89 9.73
C ARG A 212 -10.15 -12.69 10.65
N THR A 213 -10.58 -13.89 11.05
CA THR A 213 -9.77 -14.79 11.89
C THR A 213 -8.42 -15.12 11.23
N VAL A 214 -8.42 -15.43 9.92
CA VAL A 214 -7.20 -15.76 9.19
C VAL A 214 -6.26 -14.56 9.09
N VAL A 215 -6.78 -13.40 8.68
CA VAL A 215 -5.94 -12.22 8.41
C VAL A 215 -5.44 -11.55 9.70
N GLU A 216 -6.22 -11.55 10.78
CA GLU A 216 -5.77 -11.03 12.08
C GLU A 216 -4.68 -11.92 12.69
N ARG A 217 -4.76 -13.25 12.51
CA ARG A 217 -3.70 -14.16 12.91
C ARG A 217 -2.39 -13.87 12.19
N SER A 218 -2.43 -13.72 10.86
CA SER A 218 -1.25 -13.36 10.06
C SER A 218 -0.67 -12.01 10.52
N ALA A 219 -1.50 -10.98 10.64
CA ALA A 219 -1.08 -9.66 11.09
C ALA A 219 -0.42 -9.70 12.48
N LEU A 220 -1.00 -10.45 13.43
CA LEU A 220 -0.42 -10.61 14.76
C LEU A 220 0.94 -11.28 14.71
N LEU A 221 1.12 -12.37 13.95
CA LEU A 221 2.40 -13.06 13.81
C LEU A 221 3.46 -12.13 13.19
N ARG A 222 3.11 -11.39 12.16
CA ARG A 222 3.98 -10.39 11.51
C ARG A 222 4.37 -9.27 12.47
N HIS A 223 3.48 -8.83 13.34
CA HIS A 223 3.76 -7.83 14.35
C HIS A 223 4.59 -8.42 15.50
N GLN A 224 4.32 -9.65 15.95
CA GLN A 224 5.11 -10.34 16.99
C GLN A 224 6.58 -10.51 16.59
N ALA A 225 6.85 -10.76 15.30
CA ALA A 225 8.22 -10.85 14.78
C ALA A 225 9.01 -9.52 14.87
N ARG A 226 8.35 -8.41 15.23
CA ARG A 226 8.97 -7.10 15.46
C ARG A 226 9.33 -6.84 16.91
N VAL A 227 8.80 -7.61 17.85
CA VAL A 227 9.08 -7.44 19.29
C VAL A 227 10.57 -7.67 19.57
N GLY A 228 11.18 -6.77 20.32
CA GLY A 228 12.63 -6.73 20.59
C GLY A 228 13.46 -6.04 19.50
N ARG A 229 12.86 -5.62 18.39
CA ARG A 229 13.56 -4.86 17.35
C ARG A 229 13.47 -3.36 17.62
N THR A 230 14.50 -2.65 17.21
CA THR A 230 14.50 -1.18 17.16
C THR A 230 14.07 -0.73 15.76
N GLU A 231 13.01 0.07 15.71
CA GLU A 231 12.40 0.54 14.48
C GLU A 231 12.55 2.07 14.34
N GLU A 232 12.92 2.54 13.16
CA GLU A 232 12.80 3.96 12.83
C GLU A 232 11.34 4.29 12.52
N ILE A 233 10.80 5.27 13.22
CA ILE A 233 9.44 5.79 12.98
C ILE A 233 9.46 7.26 12.56
N VAL A 234 8.42 7.68 11.82
CA VAL A 234 8.05 9.08 11.68
C VAL A 234 6.87 9.35 12.60
N VAL A 235 7.03 10.32 13.49
CA VAL A 235 5.99 10.71 14.45
C VAL A 235 4.83 11.39 13.72
N GLU A 236 3.62 10.90 13.92
CA GLU A 236 2.38 11.51 13.38
C GLU A 236 1.77 12.53 14.35
N GLY A 237 2.04 12.37 15.66
CA GLY A 237 1.55 13.23 16.73
C GLY A 237 0.86 12.44 17.84
N PRO A 238 0.15 13.14 18.75
CA PRO A 238 -0.55 12.50 19.85
C PRO A 238 -1.74 11.67 19.37
N SER A 239 -2.01 10.58 20.06
CA SER A 239 -3.19 9.73 19.83
C SER A 239 -4.47 10.52 20.09
N LYS A 240 -5.50 10.27 19.26
CA LYS A 240 -6.82 10.90 19.42
C LYS A 240 -7.53 10.48 20.72
N ARG A 241 -7.19 9.29 21.27
CA ARG A 241 -7.83 8.75 22.48
C ARG A 241 -7.12 9.15 23.75
N ASP A 242 -5.79 9.26 23.69
CA ASP A 242 -4.95 9.60 24.85
C ASP A 242 -3.79 10.49 24.36
N PRO A 243 -3.81 11.79 24.66
CA PRO A 243 -2.77 12.73 24.25
C PRO A 243 -1.38 12.46 24.85
N SER A 244 -1.28 11.66 25.92
CA SER A 244 0.00 11.24 26.50
C SER A 244 0.70 10.15 25.68
N VAL A 245 -0.05 9.46 24.81
CA VAL A 245 0.42 8.45 23.88
C VAL A 245 0.60 9.08 22.50
N PHE A 246 1.79 8.95 21.94
CA PHE A 246 2.09 9.37 20.58
C PHE A 246 1.99 8.22 19.59
N THR A 247 1.79 8.55 18.34
CA THR A 247 1.75 7.61 17.23
C THR A 247 2.84 7.93 16.22
N GLY A 248 3.37 6.90 15.58
CA GLY A 248 4.29 7.02 14.47
C GLY A 248 4.19 5.82 13.52
N ARG A 249 4.80 5.96 12.35
CA ARG A 249 4.84 4.92 11.32
C ARG A 249 6.25 4.44 11.06
N THR A 250 6.43 3.11 11.06
CA THR A 250 7.69 2.51 10.59
C THR A 250 7.82 2.63 9.07
N ARG A 251 8.98 2.28 8.51
CA ARG A 251 9.17 2.16 7.05
C ARG A 251 8.16 1.17 6.44
N GLN A 252 7.85 0.08 7.13
CA GLN A 252 6.86 -0.92 6.76
C GLN A 252 5.40 -0.48 6.97
N ASN A 253 5.17 0.81 7.23
CA ASN A 253 3.86 1.41 7.49
C ASN A 253 3.12 0.86 8.72
N LYS A 254 3.83 0.21 9.65
CA LYS A 254 3.23 -0.28 10.88
C LYS A 254 3.01 0.86 11.86
N LEU A 255 1.82 0.91 12.44
CA LEU A 255 1.46 1.89 13.47
C LEU A 255 2.15 1.52 14.78
N VAL A 256 2.87 2.46 15.38
CA VAL A 256 3.53 2.32 16.67
C VAL A 256 2.97 3.35 17.65
N HIS A 257 2.51 2.86 18.80
CA HIS A 257 2.14 3.69 19.95
C HIS A 257 3.30 3.74 20.95
N PHE A 258 3.65 4.91 21.45
CA PHE A 258 4.71 5.10 22.43
C PHE A 258 4.45 6.36 23.27
N SER A 259 5.04 6.44 24.45
CA SER A 259 4.89 7.60 25.35
C SER A 259 6.24 8.27 25.55
N PRO A 260 6.52 9.40 24.89
CA PRO A 260 7.76 10.14 25.07
C PRO A 260 7.71 10.96 26.36
N ALA A 261 8.88 11.21 26.98
CA ALA A 261 8.99 12.04 28.18
C ALA A 261 8.63 13.52 27.93
N SER A 262 8.76 13.99 26.68
CA SER A 262 8.36 15.33 26.24
C SER A 262 7.64 15.25 24.90
N PRO A 263 6.67 16.14 24.63
CA PRO A 263 5.94 16.13 23.36
C PRO A 263 6.86 16.26 22.16
N LEU A 264 6.64 15.42 21.15
CA LEU A 264 7.37 15.45 19.88
C LEU A 264 6.53 16.12 18.78
N ARG A 265 7.19 16.82 17.88
CA ARG A 265 6.52 17.39 16.70
C ARG A 265 6.21 16.31 15.66
N ALA A 266 5.08 16.42 14.98
CA ALA A 266 4.80 15.59 13.80
C ALA A 266 5.91 15.78 12.75
N GLY A 267 6.33 14.68 12.12
CA GLY A 267 7.47 14.66 11.20
C GLY A 267 8.84 14.42 11.86
N THR A 268 8.90 14.31 13.20
CA THR A 268 10.12 13.88 13.90
C THR A 268 10.42 12.41 13.53
N TYR A 269 11.67 12.14 13.20
CA TYR A 269 12.19 10.77 13.08
C TYR A 269 12.71 10.31 14.43
N ALA A 270 12.28 9.15 14.88
CA ALA A 270 12.66 8.60 16.16
C ALA A 270 12.97 7.11 16.06
N SER A 271 13.85 6.64 16.92
CA SER A 271 14.16 5.23 17.12
C SER A 271 13.34 4.72 18.30
N VAL A 272 12.56 3.64 18.08
CA VAL A 272 11.65 3.06 19.07
C VAL A 272 11.90 1.57 19.16
N GLU A 273 12.15 1.05 20.35
CA GLU A 273 12.19 -0.40 20.59
C GLU A 273 10.78 -0.93 20.76
N ILE A 274 10.43 -1.95 19.98
CA ILE A 274 9.11 -2.57 20.02
C ILE A 274 9.03 -3.55 21.19
N VAL A 275 8.15 -3.30 22.13
CA VAL A 275 7.99 -4.11 23.36
C VAL A 275 6.74 -4.99 23.33
N ARG A 276 5.74 -4.64 22.52
CA ARG A 276 4.49 -5.40 22.42
C ARG A 276 3.87 -5.30 21.04
N ALA A 277 3.16 -6.36 20.65
CA ALA A 277 2.43 -6.44 19.39
C ALA A 277 0.94 -6.74 19.62
N ALA A 278 0.11 -6.12 18.77
CA ALA A 278 -1.31 -6.41 18.60
C ALA A 278 -1.60 -6.57 17.09
N PRO A 279 -2.76 -7.11 16.68
CA PRO A 279 -3.04 -7.32 15.25
C PRO A 279 -2.99 -6.04 14.40
N HIS A 280 -3.28 -4.87 14.98
CA HIS A 280 -3.41 -3.61 14.26
C HIS A 280 -2.36 -2.55 14.61
N PHE A 281 -1.54 -2.78 15.64
CA PHE A 281 -0.52 -1.82 16.08
C PHE A 281 0.59 -2.50 16.86
N LEU A 282 1.68 -1.78 17.00
CA LEU A 282 2.81 -2.08 17.87
C LEU A 282 2.83 -1.11 19.05
N GLN A 283 3.40 -1.52 20.17
CA GLN A 283 3.76 -0.63 21.26
C GLN A 283 5.27 -0.63 21.42
N GLY A 284 5.83 0.54 21.68
CA GLY A 284 7.25 0.69 21.80
C GLY A 284 7.68 1.71 22.83
N GLU A 285 8.97 1.72 23.12
CA GLU A 285 9.65 2.66 23.99
C GLU A 285 10.58 3.54 23.16
N LEU A 286 10.47 4.85 23.31
CA LEU A 286 11.37 5.79 22.66
C LEU A 286 12.80 5.57 23.15
N ARG A 287 13.73 5.36 22.20
CA ARG A 287 15.17 5.24 22.49
C ARG A 287 15.91 6.53 22.18
N GLU A 288 15.63 7.12 21.00
CA GLU A 288 16.35 8.29 20.51
C GLU A 288 15.50 9.11 19.54
N VAL A 289 15.70 10.44 19.54
CA VAL A 289 15.21 11.34 18.49
C VAL A 289 16.31 11.47 17.45
N LEU A 290 16.07 10.96 16.25
CA LEU A 290 17.06 10.89 15.16
C LEU A 290 17.13 12.20 14.36
N ALA A 291 15.99 12.84 14.14
CA ALA A 291 15.90 14.11 13.44
C ALA A 291 14.58 14.82 13.74
N GLU A 292 14.65 16.12 13.97
CA GLU A 292 13.47 16.97 14.08
C GLU A 292 13.03 17.49 12.70
N PRO A 293 11.72 17.81 12.50
CA PRO A 293 11.26 18.37 11.25
C PRO A 293 11.83 19.79 11.05
N SER A 294 12.40 20.02 9.86
CA SER A 294 13.02 21.29 9.49
C SER A 294 12.02 22.34 8.98
N HIS A 295 10.86 21.90 8.45
CA HIS A 295 9.86 22.81 7.91
C HIS A 295 9.15 23.60 9.03
N ARG A 296 8.99 24.90 8.83
CA ARG A 296 8.34 25.81 9.80
C ARG A 296 6.90 26.15 9.43
N ILE A 297 6.48 25.86 8.22
CA ILE A 297 5.18 26.28 7.67
C ILE A 297 4.34 25.04 7.38
N ARG A 298 3.06 25.05 7.80
CA ARG A 298 2.08 24.08 7.29
C ARG A 298 1.90 24.34 5.80
N ILE A 299 2.20 23.34 4.96
CA ILE A 299 1.86 23.39 3.55
C ILE A 299 0.32 23.36 3.50
N PRO A 300 -0.36 24.38 2.95
CA PRO A 300 -1.79 24.35 2.83
C PRO A 300 -2.17 23.20 1.90
N VAL A 301 -2.94 22.23 2.39
CA VAL A 301 -3.54 21.21 1.55
C VAL A 301 -4.62 21.94 0.76
N ALA A 302 -4.43 22.10 -0.55
CA ALA A 302 -5.47 22.58 -1.43
C ALA A 302 -6.64 21.58 -1.35
N SER A 303 -7.77 22.01 -0.80
CA SER A 303 -9.02 21.26 -0.89
C SER A 303 -9.40 21.15 -2.36
N ALA A 304 -9.44 19.91 -2.87
CA ALA A 304 -9.94 19.60 -4.20
C ALA A 304 -11.46 19.84 -4.30
#